data_6dd123a2f8932f3c5f0d06e8fb5ef2ff
#
_entry.id   6dd123a2f8932f3c5f0d06e8fb5ef2ff
#
_cell.length_a   1.000
_cell.length_b   1.000
_cell.length_c   1.000
_cell.angle_alpha   90.00
_cell.angle_beta   90.00
_cell.angle_gamma   90.00
#
_symmetry.space_group_name_H-M   'P 1'
#
loop_
_entity.id
_entity.type
_entity.pdbx_description
1 polymer ?
#
loop_
_entity_poly.entity_id
_entity_poly.type
_entity_poly.pdbx_seq_one_letter_code
_entity_poly.pdbx_strand_id
1 'polypeptide(L)'
;MEKIIMYSDGGSRGNPGPAALGVFIETLDKRYGEYLGTKTNNEAEYAAIVSGLRKIKALLGKDRAKKAAVECRMDSELACKQLNHIYKIENAKLQPLFLEVWNLMLDFGEVRFVHVFREKNTIADAEANKAMDEAKSGVRQASFL
;
A
#
# COMPACT_ATOMS: atom_id res chain seq x y z
N MET A 1 3.06 -20.70 9.88
CA MET A 1 2.69 -19.29 10.08
C MET A 1 1.32 -19.01 9.45
N GLU A 2 0.55 -18.18 10.11
CA GLU A 2 -0.70 -17.69 9.52
C GLU A 2 -0.39 -16.84 8.28
N LYS A 3 -0.99 -17.14 7.14
CA LYS A 3 -0.75 -16.41 5.90
C LYS A 3 -1.79 -15.31 5.72
N ILE A 4 -1.32 -14.08 5.51
CA ILE A 4 -2.18 -12.92 5.25
C ILE A 4 -1.86 -12.40 3.85
N ILE A 5 -2.86 -12.33 3.00
CA ILE A 5 -2.72 -11.81 1.63
C ILE A 5 -3.28 -10.40 1.59
N MET A 6 -2.46 -9.45 1.11
CA MET A 6 -2.91 -8.09 0.84
C MET A 6 -2.59 -7.69 -0.59
N TYR A 7 -3.44 -6.85 -1.14
CA TYR A 7 -3.24 -6.17 -2.41
C TYR A 7 -3.10 -4.68 -2.13
N SER A 8 -2.17 -4.03 -2.80
CA SER A 8 -1.96 -2.59 -2.68
C SER A 8 -1.91 -1.94 -4.04
N ASP A 9 -2.39 -0.71 -4.12
CA ASP A 9 -2.32 0.12 -5.31
C ASP A 9 -2.19 1.57 -4.90
N GLY A 10 -1.44 2.34 -5.67
CA GLY A 10 -1.30 3.77 -5.46
C GLY A 10 -1.09 4.45 -6.79
N GLY A 11 -1.59 5.67 -6.92
CA GLY A 11 -1.44 6.40 -8.14
C GLY A 11 -1.76 7.87 -7.98
N SER A 12 -1.37 8.64 -8.99
CA SER A 12 -1.67 10.06 -9.06
C SER A 12 -2.32 10.41 -10.39
N ARG A 13 -3.19 11.40 -10.38
CA ARG A 13 -3.79 11.98 -11.58
C ARG A 13 -2.93 13.19 -11.98
N GLY A 14 -1.94 12.94 -12.86
CA GLY A 14 -0.77 13.80 -13.08
C GLY A 14 0.39 13.30 -12.22
N ASN A 15 1.63 13.50 -12.67
CA ASN A 15 2.79 12.91 -11.99
C ASN A 15 3.90 13.96 -11.81
N PRO A 16 3.94 14.74 -10.68
CA PRO A 16 3.05 14.61 -9.53
C PRO A 16 1.66 15.20 -9.75
N GLY A 17 0.73 14.81 -8.87
CA GLY A 17 -0.63 15.31 -8.91
C GLY A 17 -1.43 14.77 -7.74
N PRO A 18 -2.76 15.00 -7.72
CA PRO A 18 -3.63 14.42 -6.71
C PRO A 18 -3.47 12.90 -6.70
N ALA A 19 -3.17 12.35 -5.54
CA ALA A 19 -2.81 10.95 -5.38
C ALA A 19 -3.63 10.27 -4.29
N ALA A 20 -3.79 8.95 -4.42
CA ALA A 20 -4.47 8.14 -3.42
C ALA A 20 -3.87 6.74 -3.38
N LEU A 21 -4.12 6.07 -2.27
CA LEU A 21 -3.79 4.66 -2.10
C LEU A 21 -5.05 3.82 -1.93
N GLY A 22 -4.95 2.56 -2.28
CA GLY A 22 -5.96 1.55 -2.03
C GLY A 22 -5.30 0.28 -1.48
N VAL A 23 -5.97 -0.35 -0.53
CA VAL A 23 -5.52 -1.60 0.10
C VAL A 23 -6.70 -2.55 0.22
N PHE A 24 -6.46 -3.80 -0.17
CA PHE A 24 -7.40 -4.89 0.06
C PHE A 24 -6.68 -6.01 0.81
N ILE A 25 -7.06 -6.22 2.06
CA ILE A 25 -6.54 -7.33 2.87
C ILE A 25 -7.50 -8.49 2.68
N GLU A 26 -7.22 -9.34 1.70
CA GLU A 26 -8.12 -10.41 1.27
C GLU A 26 -8.44 -11.38 2.41
N THR A 27 -7.43 -11.83 3.11
CA THR A 27 -7.57 -12.82 4.18
C THR A 27 -8.49 -12.34 5.31
N LEU A 28 -8.49 -11.04 5.59
CA LEU A 28 -9.27 -10.44 6.68
C LEU A 28 -10.53 -9.72 6.17
N ASP A 29 -10.76 -9.72 4.87
CA ASP A 29 -11.90 -9.07 4.20
C ASP A 29 -12.02 -7.59 4.61
N LYS A 30 -10.93 -6.84 4.48
CA LYS A 30 -10.88 -5.41 4.78
C LYS A 30 -10.40 -4.62 3.56
N ARG A 31 -11.03 -3.47 3.32
CA ARG A 31 -10.72 -2.58 2.21
C ARG A 31 -10.52 -1.18 2.73
N TYR A 32 -9.50 -0.49 2.21
CA TYR A 32 -9.18 0.87 2.62
C TYR A 32 -8.78 1.70 1.41
N GLY A 33 -9.20 2.95 1.40
CA GLY A 33 -8.75 3.95 0.46
C GLY A 33 -8.40 5.23 1.21
N GLU A 34 -7.35 5.93 0.78
CA GLU A 34 -6.91 7.16 1.43
C GLU A 34 -6.38 8.14 0.41
N TYR A 35 -6.85 9.39 0.50
CA TYR A 35 -6.31 10.49 -0.30
C TYR A 35 -5.00 10.98 0.30
N LEU A 36 -3.98 11.18 -0.55
CA LEU A 36 -2.62 11.51 -0.11
C LEU A 36 -2.22 12.97 -0.38
N GLY A 37 -3.08 13.76 -1.03
CA GLY A 37 -2.67 15.05 -1.53
C GLY A 37 -1.82 14.90 -2.78
N THR A 38 -0.93 15.85 -3.03
CA THR A 38 -0.08 15.82 -4.22
C THR A 38 1.14 14.95 -4.00
N LYS A 39 1.23 13.87 -4.77
CA LYS A 39 2.33 12.90 -4.74
C LYS A 39 2.64 12.41 -6.15
N THR A 40 3.79 11.78 -6.32
CA THR A 40 4.08 11.02 -7.53
C THR A 40 3.43 9.63 -7.48
N ASN A 41 3.31 8.98 -8.63
CA ASN A 41 2.84 7.60 -8.70
C ASN A 41 3.63 6.68 -7.76
N ASN A 42 4.96 6.76 -7.80
CA ASN A 42 5.82 5.89 -7.00
C ASN A 42 5.66 6.14 -5.50
N GLU A 43 5.53 7.40 -5.09
CA GLU A 43 5.25 7.72 -3.68
C GLU A 43 3.93 7.10 -3.23
N ALA A 44 2.88 7.19 -4.05
CA ALA A 44 1.57 6.61 -3.73
C ALA A 44 1.63 5.08 -3.65
N GLU A 45 2.39 4.43 -4.52
CA GLU A 45 2.60 2.97 -4.50
C GLU A 45 3.23 2.52 -3.18
N TYR A 46 4.29 3.17 -2.73
CA TYR A 46 4.94 2.88 -1.46
C TYR A 46 4.02 3.18 -0.27
N ALA A 47 3.30 4.30 -0.32
CA ALA A 47 2.35 4.67 0.74
C ALA A 47 1.28 3.60 0.93
N ALA A 48 0.82 2.98 -0.15
CA ALA A 48 -0.16 1.89 -0.08
C ALA A 48 0.39 0.67 0.66
N ILE A 49 1.65 0.31 0.41
CA ILE A 49 2.30 -0.81 1.09
C ILE A 49 2.45 -0.52 2.58
N VAL A 50 2.94 0.67 2.92
CA VAL A 50 3.08 1.12 4.31
C VAL A 50 1.74 1.07 5.02
N SER A 51 0.70 1.64 4.42
CA SER A 51 -0.66 1.66 4.99
C SER A 51 -1.18 0.25 5.22
N GLY A 52 -1.04 -0.62 4.23
CA GLY A 52 -1.51 -2.01 4.33
C GLY A 52 -0.84 -2.77 5.47
N LEU A 53 0.48 -2.68 5.58
CA LEU A 53 1.22 -3.36 6.64
C LEU A 53 0.83 -2.83 8.04
N ARG A 54 0.66 -1.51 8.17
CA ARG A 54 0.19 -0.92 9.42
C ARG A 54 -1.21 -1.40 9.81
N LYS A 55 -2.11 -1.49 8.84
CA LYS A 55 -3.47 -1.97 9.07
C LYS A 55 -3.50 -3.43 9.49
N ILE A 56 -2.70 -4.28 8.86
CA ILE A 56 -2.60 -5.69 9.24
C ILE A 56 -2.09 -5.81 10.67
N LYS A 57 -1.04 -5.08 11.04
CA LYS A 57 -0.50 -5.08 12.39
C LYS A 57 -1.56 -4.66 13.40
N ALA A 58 -2.32 -3.61 13.12
CA ALA A 58 -3.37 -3.13 14.00
C ALA A 58 -4.49 -4.15 14.18
N LEU A 59 -4.86 -4.84 13.10
CA LEU A 59 -5.93 -5.85 13.14
C LEU A 59 -5.51 -7.13 13.86
N LEU A 60 -4.27 -7.56 13.68
CA LEU A 60 -3.77 -8.79 14.31
C LEU A 60 -3.30 -8.59 15.75
N GLY A 61 -2.76 -7.41 16.04
CA GLY A 61 -2.04 -7.16 17.28
C GLY A 61 -0.59 -7.66 17.20
N LYS A 62 0.24 -7.19 18.12
CA LYS A 62 1.68 -7.40 18.12
C LYS A 62 2.08 -8.88 18.08
N ASP A 63 1.52 -9.70 18.94
CA ASP A 63 1.93 -11.10 19.08
C ASP A 63 1.52 -11.94 17.88
N ARG A 64 0.29 -11.76 17.40
CA ARG A 64 -0.21 -12.48 16.22
C ARG A 64 0.52 -12.04 14.95
N ALA A 65 0.81 -10.74 14.82
CA ALA A 65 1.57 -10.21 13.69
C ALA A 65 2.95 -10.85 13.59
N LYS A 66 3.63 -11.01 14.71
CA LYS A 66 4.98 -11.60 14.77
C LYS A 66 5.01 -13.05 14.26
N LYS A 67 3.89 -13.72 14.26
CA LYS A 67 3.71 -15.11 13.79
C LYS A 67 3.05 -15.18 12.41
N ALA A 68 2.80 -14.05 11.77
CA ALA A 68 2.13 -14.01 10.47
C ALA A 68 3.13 -13.91 9.33
N ALA A 69 2.78 -14.53 8.21
CA ALA A 69 3.47 -14.38 6.94
C ALA A 69 2.59 -13.54 6.01
N VAL A 70 3.03 -12.34 5.71
CA VAL A 70 2.28 -11.41 4.86
C VAL A 70 2.78 -11.50 3.42
N GLU A 71 1.86 -11.69 2.48
CA GLU A 71 2.16 -11.62 1.06
C GLU A 71 1.56 -10.32 0.51
N CYS A 72 2.44 -9.40 0.13
CA CYS A 72 2.05 -8.10 -0.45
C CYS A 72 2.04 -8.22 -1.97
N ARG A 73 0.86 -8.16 -2.57
CA ARG A 73 0.66 -8.21 -4.01
C ARG A 73 0.46 -6.80 -4.56
N MET A 74 1.18 -6.46 -5.60
CA MET A 74 1.15 -5.12 -6.20
C MET A 74 1.35 -5.21 -7.71
N ASP A 75 0.82 -4.25 -8.44
CA ASP A 75 1.00 -4.19 -9.90
C ASP A 75 2.14 -3.26 -10.34
N SER A 76 2.79 -2.57 -9.41
CA SER A 76 4.00 -1.81 -9.69
C SER A 76 5.20 -2.74 -9.76
N GLU A 77 5.67 -3.01 -10.96
CA GLU A 77 6.88 -3.81 -11.17
C GLU A 77 8.10 -3.14 -10.56
N LEU A 78 8.21 -1.81 -10.70
CA LEU A 78 9.32 -1.04 -10.14
C LEU A 78 9.39 -1.19 -8.62
N ALA A 79 8.29 -0.91 -7.91
CA ALA A 79 8.24 -1.01 -6.47
C ALA A 79 8.56 -2.44 -5.99
N CYS A 80 7.97 -3.44 -6.64
CA CYS A 80 8.20 -4.85 -6.32
C CYS A 80 9.68 -5.22 -6.46
N LYS A 81 10.32 -4.83 -7.54
CA LYS A 81 11.74 -5.11 -7.77
C LYS A 81 12.66 -4.36 -6.82
N GLN A 82 12.30 -3.14 -6.44
CA GLN A 82 13.05 -2.39 -5.44
C GLN A 82 12.96 -3.09 -4.06
N LEU A 83 11.77 -3.49 -3.65
CA LEU A 83 11.55 -4.16 -2.37
C LEU A 83 12.17 -5.55 -2.31
N ASN A 84 12.30 -6.21 -3.45
CA ASN A 84 12.97 -7.51 -3.56
C ASN A 84 14.49 -7.41 -3.80
N HIS A 85 15.06 -6.21 -3.66
CA HIS A 85 16.50 -5.95 -3.78
C HIS A 85 17.08 -6.22 -5.18
N ILE A 86 16.24 -6.11 -6.22
CA ILE A 86 16.68 -6.27 -7.61
C ILE A 86 17.11 -4.92 -8.19
N TYR A 87 16.36 -3.86 -7.88
CA TYR A 87 16.64 -2.51 -8.34
C TYR A 87 17.05 -1.61 -7.18
N LYS A 88 17.94 -0.65 -7.47
CA LYS A 88 18.32 0.40 -6.52
C LYS A 88 17.17 1.38 -6.31
N ILE A 89 17.17 2.02 -5.15
CA ILE A 89 16.28 3.15 -4.85
C ILE A 89 17.13 4.40 -4.76
N GLU A 90 17.24 5.11 -5.88
CA GLU A 90 18.06 6.31 -5.98
C GLU A 90 17.25 7.59 -5.70
N ASN A 91 15.92 7.53 -5.84
CA ASN A 91 15.04 8.67 -5.61
C ASN A 91 14.97 8.99 -4.12
N ALA A 92 15.41 10.20 -3.75
CA ALA A 92 15.44 10.64 -2.35
C ALA A 92 14.07 10.66 -1.67
N LYS A 93 12.99 10.84 -2.43
CA LYS A 93 11.61 10.84 -1.88
C LYS A 93 11.12 9.43 -1.56
N LEU A 94 11.65 8.41 -2.25
CA LEU A 94 11.26 7.02 -2.00
C LEU A 94 12.06 6.39 -0.87
N GLN A 95 13.28 6.85 -0.63
CA GLN A 95 14.15 6.25 0.38
C GLN A 95 13.53 6.23 1.78
N PRO A 96 12.91 7.32 2.28
CA PRO A 96 12.25 7.28 3.58
C PRO A 96 11.08 6.28 3.62
N LEU A 97 10.32 6.17 2.54
CA LEU A 97 9.20 5.23 2.43
C LEU A 97 9.67 3.78 2.44
N PHE A 98 10.78 3.51 1.74
CA PHE A 98 11.42 2.20 1.79
C PHE A 98 11.81 1.84 3.22
N LEU A 99 12.40 2.77 3.98
CA LEU A 99 12.78 2.53 5.37
C LEU A 99 11.56 2.26 6.25
N GLU A 100 10.43 2.91 6.00
CA GLU A 100 9.19 2.62 6.71
C GLU A 100 8.73 1.18 6.44
N VAL A 101 8.78 0.73 5.19
CA VAL A 101 8.45 -0.66 4.84
C VAL A 101 9.41 -1.63 5.53
N TRP A 102 10.70 -1.34 5.47
CA TRP A 102 11.73 -2.14 6.13
C TRP A 102 11.44 -2.33 7.62
N ASN A 103 11.15 -1.24 8.32
CA ASN A 103 10.86 -1.29 9.74
C ASN A 103 9.58 -2.07 10.05
N LEU A 104 8.55 -1.88 9.24
CA LEU A 104 7.29 -2.61 9.39
C LEU A 104 7.45 -4.11 9.17
N MET A 105 8.34 -4.52 8.26
CA MET A 105 8.61 -5.94 8.02
C MET A 105 9.06 -6.66 9.29
N LEU A 106 9.78 -5.97 10.18
CA LEU A 106 10.26 -6.55 11.43
C LEU A 106 9.15 -6.84 12.44
N ASP A 107 7.97 -6.27 12.23
CA ASP A 107 6.80 -6.54 13.09
C ASP A 107 6.12 -7.87 12.77
N PHE A 108 6.49 -8.49 11.66
CA PHE A 108 5.88 -9.74 11.18
C PHE A 108 6.89 -10.89 11.20
N GLY A 109 6.40 -12.10 11.08
CA GLY A 109 7.25 -13.27 10.94
C GLY A 109 7.95 -13.32 9.58
N GLU A 110 7.20 -12.95 8.53
CA GLU A 110 7.71 -12.88 7.17
C GLU A 110 6.87 -11.89 6.37
N VAL A 111 7.52 -11.15 5.46
CA VAL A 111 6.82 -10.30 4.47
C VAL A 111 7.44 -10.57 3.10
N ARG A 112 6.58 -10.90 2.14
CA ARG A 112 6.99 -11.17 0.75
C ARG A 112 6.29 -10.18 -0.17
N PHE A 113 6.99 -9.75 -1.22
CA PHE A 113 6.46 -8.84 -2.23
C PHE A 113 6.32 -9.58 -3.55
N VAL A 114 5.12 -9.57 -4.11
CA VAL A 114 4.77 -10.32 -5.31
C VAL A 114 4.15 -9.38 -6.34
N HIS A 115 4.70 -9.40 -7.54
CA HIS A 115 4.13 -8.66 -8.66
C HIS A 115 2.93 -9.41 -9.21
N VAL A 116 1.82 -8.70 -9.41
CA VAL A 116 0.62 -9.22 -10.08
C VAL A 116 0.26 -8.28 -11.23
N PHE A 117 -0.40 -8.78 -12.24
CA PHE A 117 -0.89 -7.95 -13.32
C PHE A 117 -2.07 -7.10 -12.84
N ARG A 118 -2.27 -5.95 -13.50
CA ARG A 118 -3.29 -4.97 -13.12
C ARG A 118 -4.68 -5.58 -13.00
N GLU A 119 -5.05 -6.49 -13.90
CA GLU A 119 -6.35 -7.17 -13.88
C GLU A 119 -6.58 -8.05 -12.65
N LYS A 120 -5.52 -8.33 -11.88
CA LYS A 120 -5.60 -9.06 -10.62
C LYS A 120 -5.59 -8.14 -9.40
N ASN A 121 -5.50 -6.82 -9.61
CA ASN A 121 -5.40 -5.82 -8.54
C ASN A 121 -6.58 -4.83 -8.56
N THR A 122 -7.72 -5.27 -9.04
CA THR A 122 -8.87 -4.39 -9.31
C THR A 122 -9.52 -3.80 -8.06
N ILE A 123 -9.52 -4.55 -6.94
CA ILE A 123 -10.17 -4.08 -5.71
C ILE A 123 -9.36 -2.95 -5.07
N ALA A 124 -8.04 -3.11 -4.94
CA ALA A 124 -7.19 -2.05 -4.42
C ALA A 124 -7.21 -0.82 -5.33
N ASP A 125 -7.20 -1.02 -6.65
CA ASP A 125 -7.32 0.06 -7.63
C ASP A 125 -8.62 0.82 -7.45
N ALA A 126 -9.74 0.11 -7.29
CA ALA A 126 -11.05 0.73 -7.09
C ALA A 126 -11.10 1.56 -5.81
N GLU A 127 -10.49 1.09 -4.73
CA GLU A 127 -10.43 1.84 -3.47
C GLU A 127 -9.61 3.13 -3.61
N ALA A 128 -8.48 3.08 -4.32
CA ALA A 128 -7.67 4.26 -4.60
C ALA A 128 -8.45 5.29 -5.42
N ASN A 129 -9.11 4.85 -6.49
CA ASN A 129 -9.91 5.74 -7.34
C ASN A 129 -11.09 6.34 -6.59
N LYS A 130 -11.76 5.56 -5.75
CA LYS A 130 -12.86 6.04 -4.91
C LYS A 130 -12.39 7.14 -3.96
N ALA A 131 -11.26 6.94 -3.31
CA ALA A 131 -10.67 7.93 -2.39
C ALA A 131 -10.33 9.23 -3.15
N MET A 132 -9.80 9.12 -4.36
CA MET A 132 -9.49 10.26 -5.21
C MET A 132 -10.74 11.03 -5.63
N ASP A 133 -11.78 10.31 -6.04
CA ASP A 133 -13.05 10.90 -6.47
C ASP A 133 -13.75 11.59 -5.30
N GLU A 134 -13.77 10.99 -4.13
CA GLU A 134 -14.35 11.57 -2.92
C GLU A 134 -13.62 12.85 -2.52
N ALA A 135 -12.29 12.87 -2.59
CA ALA A 135 -11.50 14.06 -2.30
C ALA A 135 -11.80 15.19 -3.28
N LYS A 136 -11.93 14.87 -4.58
CA LYS A 136 -12.25 15.83 -5.63
C LYS A 136 -13.63 16.46 -5.42
N SER A 137 -14.61 15.66 -4.96
CA SER A 137 -15.98 16.14 -4.70
C SER A 137 -16.11 16.83 -3.33
N GLY A 138 -15.10 16.76 -2.48
CA GLY A 138 -15.13 17.29 -1.12
C GLY A 138 -15.81 16.38 -0.10
N VAL A 139 -16.36 15.25 -0.51
CA VAL A 139 -17.10 14.34 0.38
C VAL A 139 -16.18 13.81 1.49
N ARG A 140 -14.96 13.41 1.13
CA ARG A 140 -14.02 12.87 2.11
C ARG A 140 -13.59 13.90 3.16
N GLN A 141 -13.38 15.14 2.76
CA GLN A 141 -13.03 16.20 3.69
C GLN A 141 -14.17 16.45 4.68
N ALA A 142 -15.40 16.48 4.20
CA ALA A 142 -16.57 16.65 5.04
C ALA A 142 -16.70 15.55 6.10
N SER A 143 -16.29 14.32 5.80
CA SER A 143 -16.38 13.19 6.72
C SER A 143 -15.43 13.29 7.92
N PHE A 144 -14.45 14.19 7.89
CA PHE A 144 -13.54 14.43 9.00
C PHE A 144 -14.01 15.54 9.94
N LEU A 145 -15.03 16.24 9.58
CA LEU A 145 -15.57 17.32 10.38
C LEU A 145 -16.66 16.82 11.32
#